data_8ba0fada94abb8bdadcff3e68252af3e
#
_entry.id   8ba0fada94abb8bdadcff3e68252af3e
#
_cell.length_a   1.000
_cell.length_b   1.000
_cell.length_c   1.000
_cell.angle_alpha   90.00
_cell.angle_beta   90.00
_cell.angle_gamma   90.00
#
_symmetry.space_group_name_H-M   'P 1'
#
loop_
_entity.id
_entity.type
_entity.pdbx_description
1 polymer ?
#
loop_
_entity_poly.entity_id
_entity_poly.type
_entity_poly.pdbx_seq_one_letter_code
_entity_poly.pdbx_strand_id
1 'polypeptide(L)'
;PFPDHLPRERVVVPAPTACLCCGGERLRKLGETVTETLESIPRQWKVVQHVREKFTCRDCEKISQAPAPFHVIARGWAGPSLLAMVLFEKFGQHQPLNRQAERYAREGVPISLSTLADQVGGCTAALASLFKRLEAHVMSAERLHGDDTWVPVLAKGKTDTGRIWVYVRDDKPFGGPEPPGAVFYYSRDRAGEHPQAHLAKYSGIFQADAYAGYMKLYEGGRAPGPILE
;
A
#
# COMPACT_ATOMS: atom_id res chain seq x y z
N PRO A 1 22.38 6.79 6.94
CA PRO A 1 22.96 5.44 7.16
C PRO A 1 22.23 4.74 8.29
N PHE A 2 22.07 3.42 8.18
CA PHE A 2 21.47 2.62 9.25
C PHE A 2 22.45 2.45 10.41
N PRO A 3 21.96 2.27 11.66
CA PRO A 3 22.83 2.09 12.83
C PRO A 3 23.79 0.91 12.67
N ASP A 4 25.04 1.10 13.09
CA ASP A 4 26.12 0.10 12.90
C ASP A 4 25.91 -1.19 13.72
N HIS A 5 25.16 -1.11 14.83
CA HIS A 5 24.87 -2.27 15.68
C HIS A 5 23.89 -3.28 15.09
N LEU A 6 23.18 -2.92 13.98
CA LEU A 6 22.26 -3.84 13.34
C LEU A 6 23.00 -4.88 12.50
N PRO A 7 22.61 -6.16 12.56
CA PRO A 7 23.22 -7.19 11.71
C PRO A 7 22.96 -6.87 10.24
N ARG A 8 23.98 -7.06 9.41
CA ARG A 8 23.90 -6.86 7.95
C ARG A 8 24.00 -8.20 7.24
N GLU A 9 22.99 -8.51 6.47
CA GLU A 9 22.99 -9.66 5.57
C GLU A 9 23.39 -9.15 4.18
N ARG A 10 24.47 -9.70 3.63
CA ARG A 10 24.94 -9.33 2.30
C ARG A 10 24.39 -10.27 1.24
N VAL A 11 23.52 -9.76 0.40
CA VAL A 11 22.96 -10.49 -0.74
C VAL A 11 23.62 -9.97 -2.02
N VAL A 12 24.39 -10.82 -2.68
CA VAL A 12 25.06 -10.47 -3.94
C VAL A 12 24.14 -10.83 -5.10
N VAL A 13 23.76 -9.83 -5.90
CA VAL A 13 22.99 -10.03 -7.11
C VAL A 13 23.93 -10.62 -8.17
N PRO A 14 23.56 -11.73 -8.85
CA PRO A 14 24.42 -12.35 -9.85
C PRO A 14 24.89 -11.34 -10.91
N ALA A 15 26.18 -11.40 -11.20
CA ALA A 15 26.79 -10.55 -12.23
C ALA A 15 26.29 -10.98 -13.63
N PRO A 16 26.23 -10.07 -14.60
CA PRO A 16 25.98 -10.44 -15.98
C PRO A 16 27.12 -11.35 -16.48
N THR A 17 26.79 -12.39 -17.21
CA THR A 17 27.75 -13.32 -17.80
C THR A 17 28.34 -12.82 -19.11
N ALA A 18 27.66 -11.87 -19.75
CA ALA A 18 28.09 -11.25 -21.00
C ALA A 18 27.79 -9.73 -20.99
N CYS A 19 28.53 -8.99 -21.79
CA CYS A 19 28.32 -7.57 -21.99
C CYS A 19 26.96 -7.32 -22.68
N LEU A 20 26.10 -6.52 -22.08
CA LEU A 20 24.77 -6.18 -22.60
C LEU A 20 24.82 -5.38 -23.93
N CYS A 21 25.99 -4.85 -24.30
CA CYS A 21 26.16 -4.07 -25.52
C CYS A 21 26.67 -4.91 -26.70
N CYS A 22 27.71 -5.73 -26.50
CA CYS A 22 28.40 -6.43 -27.58
C CYS A 22 28.40 -7.98 -27.44
N GLY A 23 27.79 -8.51 -26.38
CA GLY A 23 27.75 -9.94 -26.08
C GLY A 23 29.11 -10.56 -25.64
N GLY A 24 30.16 -9.74 -25.50
CA GLY A 24 31.48 -10.22 -25.08
C GLY A 24 31.50 -10.76 -23.67
N GLU A 25 32.16 -11.90 -23.44
CA GLU A 25 32.21 -12.57 -22.12
C GLU A 25 33.40 -12.13 -21.25
N ARG A 26 34.34 -11.34 -21.81
CA ARG A 26 35.52 -10.84 -21.09
C ARG A 26 35.19 -9.67 -20.17
N LEU A 27 34.40 -9.93 -19.14
CA LEU A 27 34.01 -8.92 -18.14
C LEU A 27 35.05 -8.84 -17.03
N ARG A 28 35.38 -7.62 -16.60
CA ARG A 28 36.22 -7.35 -15.42
C ARG A 28 35.43 -6.53 -14.41
N LYS A 29 35.44 -6.98 -13.14
CA LYS A 29 34.85 -6.23 -12.05
C LYS A 29 35.51 -4.85 -11.93
N LEU A 30 34.71 -3.79 -12.03
CA LEU A 30 35.13 -2.38 -11.87
C LEU A 30 34.90 -1.87 -10.45
N GLY A 31 33.86 -2.37 -9.80
CA GLY A 31 33.46 -1.98 -8.47
C GLY A 31 32.09 -2.58 -8.12
N GLU A 32 31.49 -2.08 -7.06
CA GLU A 32 30.15 -2.49 -6.63
C GLU A 32 29.35 -1.29 -6.15
N THR A 33 28.05 -1.37 -6.29
CA THR A 33 27.10 -0.44 -5.70
C THR A 33 26.34 -1.20 -4.62
N VAL A 34 26.41 -0.69 -3.38
CA VAL A 34 25.70 -1.25 -2.24
C VAL A 34 24.45 -0.42 -2.01
N THR A 35 23.29 -1.08 -2.00
CA THR A 35 22.00 -0.49 -1.63
C THR A 35 21.53 -1.22 -0.38
N GLU A 36 21.21 -0.47 0.66
CA GLU A 36 20.73 -1.04 1.92
C GLU A 36 19.21 -0.90 2.03
N THR A 37 18.57 -1.95 2.52
CA THR A 37 17.15 -1.94 2.92
C THR A 37 17.06 -2.40 4.37
N LEU A 38 16.13 -1.80 5.12
CA LEU A 38 15.87 -2.22 6.49
C LEU A 38 14.74 -3.24 6.48
N GLU A 39 15.01 -4.43 7.02
CA GLU A 39 14.04 -5.52 7.18
C GLU A 39 13.73 -5.79 8.64
N SER A 40 12.50 -6.21 8.91
CA SER A 40 12.06 -6.68 10.21
C SER A 40 11.80 -8.17 10.16
N ILE A 41 12.51 -8.92 10.99
CA ILE A 41 12.11 -10.29 11.36
C ILE A 41 11.31 -10.15 12.67
N PRO A 42 10.27 -10.97 12.95
CA PRO A 42 9.51 -10.83 14.17
C PRO A 42 10.42 -10.63 15.39
N ARG A 43 10.36 -9.43 15.97
CA ARG A 43 11.19 -8.96 17.09
C ARG A 43 12.70 -8.85 16.83
N GLN A 44 13.13 -8.79 15.56
CA GLN A 44 14.52 -8.51 15.20
C GLN A 44 14.59 -7.51 14.05
N TRP A 45 15.56 -6.61 14.14
CA TRP A 45 15.89 -5.67 13.07
C TRP A 45 17.12 -6.19 12.34
N LYS A 46 17.10 -6.16 11.02
CA LYS A 46 18.27 -6.44 10.18
C LYS A 46 18.38 -5.45 9.03
N VAL A 47 19.60 -5.20 8.61
CA VAL A 47 19.88 -4.45 7.38
C VAL A 47 20.25 -5.45 6.29
N VAL A 48 19.55 -5.40 5.16
CA VAL A 48 19.87 -6.20 3.98
C VAL A 48 20.64 -5.33 2.99
N GLN A 49 21.91 -5.68 2.72
CA GLN A 49 22.75 -5.01 1.74
C GLN A 49 22.66 -5.72 0.39
N HIS A 50 21.99 -5.09 -0.59
CA HIS A 50 21.99 -5.59 -1.97
C HIS A 50 23.24 -5.08 -2.69
N VAL A 51 24.20 -5.95 -2.90
CA VAL A 51 25.46 -5.62 -3.57
C VAL A 51 25.35 -5.95 -5.06
N ARG A 52 25.47 -4.92 -5.89
CA ARG A 52 25.49 -5.05 -7.34
C ARG A 52 26.87 -4.69 -7.86
N GLU A 53 27.60 -5.69 -8.29
CA GLU A 53 28.93 -5.49 -8.86
C GLU A 53 28.85 -4.81 -10.22
N LYS A 54 29.82 -3.94 -10.50
CA LYS A 54 29.97 -3.26 -11.78
C LYS A 54 31.16 -3.89 -12.52
N PHE A 55 30.92 -4.23 -13.79
CA PHE A 55 31.93 -4.79 -14.66
C PHE A 55 32.16 -3.89 -15.86
N THR A 56 33.41 -3.77 -16.29
CA THR A 56 33.73 -3.18 -17.59
C THR A 56 34.02 -4.27 -18.61
N CYS A 57 33.45 -4.16 -19.80
CA CYS A 57 33.76 -5.02 -20.92
C CYS A 57 35.15 -4.65 -21.50
N ARG A 58 36.04 -5.60 -21.66
CA ARG A 58 37.36 -5.34 -22.25
C ARG A 58 37.31 -5.18 -23.75
N ASP A 59 36.21 -5.57 -24.39
CA ASP A 59 36.04 -5.46 -25.84
C ASP A 59 35.46 -4.13 -26.30
N CYS A 60 34.47 -3.55 -25.52
CA CYS A 60 33.79 -2.32 -25.88
C CYS A 60 33.84 -1.24 -24.79
N GLU A 61 34.56 -1.46 -23.69
CA GLU A 61 34.80 -0.57 -22.55
C GLU A 61 33.51 -0.08 -21.83
N LYS A 62 32.35 -0.61 -22.20
CA LYS A 62 31.11 -0.25 -21.54
C LYS A 62 30.97 -0.91 -20.19
N ILE A 63 30.34 -0.17 -19.25
CA ILE A 63 30.02 -0.66 -17.90
C ILE A 63 28.73 -1.45 -17.96
N SER A 64 28.75 -2.64 -17.38
CA SER A 64 27.59 -3.51 -17.17
C SER A 64 27.36 -3.74 -15.69
N GLN A 65 26.11 -3.69 -15.27
CA GLN A 65 25.70 -3.92 -13.89
C GLN A 65 24.33 -4.60 -13.91
N ALA A 66 24.07 -5.53 -13.00
CA ALA A 66 22.73 -6.11 -12.82
C ALA A 66 21.69 -5.02 -12.49
N PRO A 67 20.43 -5.17 -12.90
CA PRO A 67 19.37 -4.24 -12.53
C PRO A 67 19.21 -4.19 -11.02
N ALA A 68 18.69 -3.05 -10.52
CA ALA A 68 18.37 -2.93 -9.10
C ALA A 68 17.27 -3.94 -8.72
N PRO A 69 17.33 -4.53 -7.51
CA PRO A 69 16.25 -5.38 -7.03
C PRO A 69 14.94 -4.55 -6.93
N PHE A 70 13.82 -5.26 -7.00
CA PHE A 70 12.52 -4.63 -6.84
C PHE A 70 12.38 -4.03 -5.43
N HIS A 71 11.93 -2.79 -5.36
CA HIS A 71 11.53 -2.14 -4.13
C HIS A 71 10.03 -1.82 -4.19
N VAL A 72 9.31 -2.12 -3.13
CA VAL A 72 7.86 -1.81 -3.00
C VAL A 72 7.60 -0.32 -3.23
N ILE A 73 8.47 0.52 -2.65
CA ILE A 73 8.47 1.97 -2.86
C ILE A 73 9.72 2.33 -3.65
N ALA A 74 9.56 2.94 -4.81
CA ALA A 74 10.68 3.35 -5.66
C ALA A 74 11.68 4.22 -4.87
N ARG A 75 12.97 3.87 -4.91
CA ARG A 75 14.04 4.50 -4.12
C ARG A 75 13.85 4.41 -2.60
N GLY A 76 12.90 3.57 -2.14
CA GLY A 76 12.67 3.32 -0.73
C GLY A 76 13.79 2.50 -0.10
N TRP A 77 13.94 2.65 1.21
CA TRP A 77 14.90 1.89 2.03
C TRP A 77 14.21 0.84 2.92
N ALA A 78 12.88 0.95 3.07
CA ALA A 78 12.11 0.01 3.87
C ALA A 78 11.84 -1.27 3.07
N GLY A 79 12.21 -2.40 3.64
CA GLY A 79 11.90 -3.70 3.07
C GLY A 79 10.42 -4.07 3.23
N PRO A 80 9.92 -5.04 2.45
CA PRO A 80 8.51 -5.41 2.44
C PRO A 80 8.00 -5.87 3.82
N SER A 81 8.81 -6.56 4.62
CA SER A 81 8.42 -6.99 5.97
C SER A 81 8.21 -5.81 6.91
N LEU A 82 9.08 -4.79 6.85
CA LEU A 82 8.91 -3.57 7.64
C LEU A 82 7.64 -2.81 7.21
N LEU A 83 7.43 -2.66 5.91
CA LEU A 83 6.23 -1.99 5.38
C LEU A 83 4.94 -2.72 5.81
N ALA A 84 4.92 -4.05 5.71
CA ALA A 84 3.79 -4.87 6.15
C ALA A 84 3.54 -4.72 7.66
N MET A 85 4.60 -4.70 8.47
CA MET A 85 4.51 -4.49 9.92
C MET A 85 3.90 -3.11 10.25
N VAL A 86 4.38 -2.04 9.62
CA VAL A 86 3.86 -0.68 9.83
C VAL A 86 2.37 -0.60 9.50
N LEU A 87 1.96 -1.18 8.36
CA LEU A 87 0.55 -1.21 7.95
C LEU A 87 -0.31 -2.05 8.89
N PHE A 88 0.14 -3.26 9.25
CA PHE A 88 -0.60 -4.15 10.13
C PHE A 88 -0.78 -3.54 11.53
N GLU A 89 0.27 -2.93 12.09
CA GLU A 89 0.18 -2.26 13.37
C GLU A 89 -0.76 -1.05 13.32
N LYS A 90 -0.73 -0.28 12.23
CA LYS A 90 -1.60 0.89 12.07
C LYS A 90 -3.07 0.49 11.89
N PHE A 91 -3.35 -0.40 10.95
CA PHE A 91 -4.72 -0.69 10.49
C PHE A 91 -5.31 -1.95 11.10
N GLY A 92 -4.48 -2.96 11.42
CA GLY A 92 -4.91 -4.20 12.04
C GLY A 92 -4.87 -4.17 13.57
N GLN A 93 -3.88 -3.47 14.16
CA GLN A 93 -3.70 -3.35 15.61
C GLN A 93 -4.11 -1.96 16.16
N HIS A 94 -4.60 -1.08 15.30
CA HIS A 94 -5.01 0.30 15.66
C HIS A 94 -3.94 1.11 16.38
N GLN A 95 -2.66 0.78 16.16
CA GLN A 95 -1.54 1.48 16.79
C GLN A 95 -1.16 2.74 15.98
N PRO A 96 -1.31 3.95 16.53
CA PRO A 96 -0.94 5.18 15.83
C PRO A 96 0.55 5.20 15.46
N LEU A 97 0.89 5.88 14.36
CA LEU A 97 2.27 5.94 13.87
C LEU A 97 3.24 6.59 14.87
N ASN A 98 2.79 7.55 15.69
CA ASN A 98 3.63 8.12 16.75
C ASN A 98 4.02 7.08 17.80
N ARG A 99 3.12 6.17 18.17
CA ARG A 99 3.43 5.08 19.11
C ARG A 99 4.37 4.04 18.49
N GLN A 100 4.22 3.79 17.19
CA GLN A 100 5.19 2.94 16.46
C GLN A 100 6.58 3.59 16.46
N ALA A 101 6.68 4.89 16.13
CA ALA A 101 7.93 5.64 16.15
C ALA A 101 8.62 5.61 17.52
N GLU A 102 7.87 5.84 18.60
CA GLU A 102 8.37 5.75 19.97
C GLU A 102 8.92 4.35 20.30
N ARG A 103 8.21 3.31 19.89
CA ARG A 103 8.64 1.93 20.12
C ARG A 103 9.91 1.62 19.32
N TYR A 104 9.94 1.92 18.03
CA TYR A 104 11.14 1.68 17.20
C TYR A 104 12.36 2.41 17.71
N ALA A 105 12.20 3.65 18.22
CA ALA A 105 13.28 4.36 18.84
C ALA A 105 13.83 3.66 20.11
N ARG A 106 12.95 3.08 20.94
CA ARG A 106 13.36 2.28 22.12
C ARG A 106 14.05 0.98 21.72
N GLU A 107 13.74 0.43 20.56
CA GLU A 107 14.40 -0.74 19.97
C GLU A 107 15.72 -0.39 19.25
N GLY A 108 16.15 0.88 19.31
CA GLY A 108 17.39 1.36 18.70
C GLY A 108 17.29 1.70 17.21
N VAL A 109 16.08 1.76 16.65
CA VAL A 109 15.82 2.10 15.25
C VAL A 109 14.91 3.34 15.17
N PRO A 110 15.46 4.54 15.36
CA PRO A 110 14.66 5.76 15.33
C PRO A 110 14.17 6.07 13.91
N ILE A 111 12.88 5.94 13.68
CA ILE A 111 12.20 6.32 12.43
C ILE A 111 11.24 7.47 12.74
N SER A 112 11.35 8.58 12.02
CA SER A 112 10.50 9.74 12.27
C SER A 112 9.04 9.46 11.93
N LEU A 113 8.12 10.17 12.60
CA LEU A 113 6.69 10.08 12.33
C LEU A 113 6.38 10.43 10.86
N SER A 114 7.01 11.47 10.32
CA SER A 114 6.84 11.87 8.91
C SER A 114 7.28 10.76 7.95
N THR A 115 8.44 10.15 8.22
CA THR A 115 8.93 9.01 7.42
C THR A 115 7.94 7.84 7.45
N LEU A 116 7.40 7.48 8.61
CA LEU A 116 6.38 6.42 8.69
C LEU A 116 5.11 6.78 7.90
N ALA A 117 4.66 8.03 7.96
CA ALA A 117 3.53 8.49 7.18
C ALA A 117 3.79 8.40 5.66
N ASP A 118 5.00 8.79 5.21
CA ASP A 118 5.41 8.66 3.80
C ASP A 118 5.45 7.19 3.36
N GLN A 119 5.93 6.27 4.22
CA GLN A 119 5.92 4.83 3.91
C GLN A 119 4.49 4.29 3.76
N VAL A 120 3.56 4.70 4.64
CA VAL A 120 2.13 4.33 4.52
C VAL A 120 1.56 4.86 3.20
N GLY A 121 1.83 6.12 2.85
CA GLY A 121 1.42 6.71 1.57
C GLY A 121 1.98 5.95 0.36
N GLY A 122 3.27 5.60 0.39
CA GLY A 122 3.90 4.81 -0.67
C GLY A 122 3.30 3.41 -0.83
N CYS A 123 2.92 2.76 0.28
CA CYS A 123 2.23 1.47 0.24
C CYS A 123 0.85 1.55 -0.41
N THR A 124 0.16 2.68 -0.32
CA THR A 124 -1.13 2.88 -1.00
C THR A 124 -0.99 2.70 -2.51
N ALA A 125 0.05 3.28 -3.11
CA ALA A 125 0.34 3.10 -4.54
C ALA A 125 0.68 1.65 -4.88
N ALA A 126 1.50 0.98 -4.05
CA ALA A 126 1.89 -0.42 -4.25
C ALA A 126 0.70 -1.38 -4.17
N LEU A 127 -0.27 -1.11 -3.30
CA LEU A 127 -1.46 -1.95 -3.09
C LEU A 127 -2.65 -1.57 -4.00
N ALA A 128 -2.51 -0.54 -4.85
CA ALA A 128 -3.62 -0.04 -5.66
C ALA A 128 -4.26 -1.10 -6.57
N SER A 129 -3.47 -2.03 -7.12
CA SER A 129 -3.99 -3.12 -7.96
C SER A 129 -4.80 -4.14 -7.15
N LEU A 130 -4.40 -4.41 -5.91
CA LEU A 130 -5.15 -5.28 -5.00
C LEU A 130 -6.43 -4.61 -4.55
N PHE A 131 -6.37 -3.32 -4.21
CA PHE A 131 -7.56 -2.53 -3.86
C PHE A 131 -8.61 -2.55 -4.99
N LYS A 132 -8.18 -2.33 -6.25
CA LYS A 132 -9.09 -2.39 -7.41
C LYS A 132 -9.77 -3.75 -7.58
N ARG A 133 -9.08 -4.85 -7.26
CA ARG A 133 -9.67 -6.19 -7.30
C ARG A 133 -10.70 -6.38 -6.18
N LEU A 134 -10.37 -5.93 -4.98
CA LEU A 134 -11.29 -5.96 -3.85
C LEU A 134 -12.52 -5.08 -4.11
N GLU A 135 -12.31 -3.88 -4.62
CA GLU A 135 -13.38 -2.96 -5.02
C GLU A 135 -14.31 -3.61 -6.06
N ALA A 136 -13.74 -4.21 -7.12
CA ALA A 136 -14.52 -4.90 -8.13
C ALA A 136 -15.32 -6.08 -7.54
N HIS A 137 -14.72 -6.85 -6.62
CA HIS A 137 -15.39 -7.94 -5.94
C HIS A 137 -16.58 -7.44 -5.09
N VAL A 138 -16.35 -6.40 -4.27
CA VAL A 138 -17.41 -5.83 -3.42
C VAL A 138 -18.52 -5.22 -4.29
N MET A 139 -18.16 -4.40 -5.28
CA MET A 139 -19.13 -3.70 -6.13
C MET A 139 -19.87 -4.61 -7.14
N SER A 140 -19.48 -5.88 -7.28
CA SER A 140 -20.22 -6.88 -8.07
C SER A 140 -21.28 -7.64 -7.27
N ALA A 141 -21.45 -7.35 -5.99
CA ALA A 141 -22.44 -7.99 -5.15
C ALA A 141 -23.87 -7.65 -5.61
N GLU A 142 -24.79 -8.61 -5.52
CA GLU A 142 -26.22 -8.35 -5.70
C GLU A 142 -26.77 -7.42 -4.61
N ARG A 143 -26.20 -7.54 -3.37
CA ARG A 143 -26.56 -6.73 -2.22
C ARG A 143 -25.31 -6.10 -1.60
N LEU A 144 -25.38 -4.79 -1.36
CA LEU A 144 -24.38 -4.06 -0.58
C LEU A 144 -25.02 -3.50 0.70
N HIS A 145 -24.24 -3.54 1.77
CA HIS A 145 -24.53 -2.79 2.99
C HIS A 145 -23.64 -1.55 2.99
N GLY A 146 -24.23 -0.39 3.28
CA GLY A 146 -23.51 0.87 3.32
C GLY A 146 -23.73 1.62 4.62
N ASP A 147 -22.67 2.26 5.10
CA ASP A 147 -22.70 3.12 6.29
C ASP A 147 -21.65 4.22 6.16
N ASP A 148 -21.71 5.24 7.00
CA ASP A 148 -20.69 6.26 7.08
C ASP A 148 -20.38 6.63 8.54
N THR A 149 -19.13 6.97 8.79
CA THR A 149 -18.70 7.46 10.09
C THR A 149 -17.84 8.70 9.93
N TRP A 150 -17.91 9.60 10.92
CA TRP A 150 -17.02 10.74 10.96
C TRP A 150 -15.60 10.32 11.38
N VAL A 151 -14.59 11.05 10.90
CA VAL A 151 -13.19 10.83 11.25
C VAL A 151 -12.50 12.17 11.48
N PRO A 152 -11.74 12.32 12.56
CA PRO A 152 -10.96 13.55 12.79
C PRO A 152 -9.76 13.57 11.83
N VAL A 153 -9.56 14.70 11.17
CA VAL A 153 -8.47 14.93 10.22
C VAL A 153 -7.61 16.07 10.73
N LEU A 154 -6.32 15.81 10.89
CA LEU A 154 -5.36 16.81 11.33
C LEU A 154 -5.25 17.93 10.29
N ALA A 155 -5.47 19.16 10.72
CA ALA A 155 -5.29 20.36 9.92
C ALA A 155 -4.41 21.38 10.66
N LYS A 156 -3.95 22.43 9.96
CA LYS A 156 -3.07 23.43 10.56
C LYS A 156 -3.79 24.18 11.69
N GLY A 157 -3.33 23.95 12.92
CA GLY A 157 -3.87 24.62 14.12
C GLY A 157 -5.27 24.18 14.58
N LYS A 158 -5.84 23.14 13.94
CA LYS A 158 -7.17 22.60 14.29
C LYS A 158 -7.31 21.13 13.87
N THR A 159 -8.45 20.56 14.22
CA THR A 159 -8.91 19.28 13.68
C THR A 159 -10.14 19.52 12.83
N ASP A 160 -10.12 19.11 11.59
CA ASP A 160 -11.29 19.08 10.71
C ASP A 160 -12.01 17.74 10.84
N THR A 161 -13.28 17.71 10.45
CA THR A 161 -14.09 16.49 10.46
C THR A 161 -14.27 16.01 9.01
N GLY A 162 -13.76 14.81 8.71
CA GLY A 162 -14.03 14.11 7.46
C GLY A 162 -15.00 12.97 7.65
N ARG A 163 -15.26 12.23 6.59
CA ARG A 163 -16.13 11.05 6.57
C ARG A 163 -15.40 9.86 5.95
N ILE A 164 -15.66 8.69 6.51
CA ILE A 164 -15.33 7.40 5.93
C ILE A 164 -16.64 6.72 5.57
N TRP A 165 -16.81 6.40 4.29
CA TRP A 165 -17.90 5.61 3.76
C TRP A 165 -17.44 4.17 3.65
N VAL A 166 -18.26 3.23 4.08
CA VAL A 166 -17.98 1.80 3.97
C VAL A 166 -19.06 1.13 3.13
N TYR A 167 -18.64 0.25 2.22
CA TYR A 167 -19.52 -0.63 1.48
C TYR A 167 -19.08 -2.06 1.72
N VAL A 168 -20.02 -2.88 2.15
CA VAL A 168 -19.76 -4.27 2.56
C VAL A 168 -20.58 -5.21 1.69
N ARG A 169 -19.89 -6.20 1.13
CA ARG A 169 -20.49 -7.42 0.60
C ARG A 169 -20.45 -8.48 1.70
N ASP A 170 -21.60 -9.03 2.05
CA ASP A 170 -21.71 -10.24 2.87
C ASP A 170 -22.89 -11.09 2.36
N ASP A 171 -22.56 -12.04 1.49
CA ASP A 171 -23.56 -12.89 0.86
C ASP A 171 -23.93 -14.10 1.74
N LYS A 172 -23.13 -14.42 2.77
CA LYS A 172 -23.32 -15.63 3.60
C LYS A 172 -24.67 -15.70 4.29
N PRO A 173 -25.18 -14.62 4.93
CA PRO A 173 -26.51 -14.65 5.56
C PRO A 173 -27.64 -14.93 4.59
N PHE A 174 -27.41 -14.72 3.28
CA PHE A 174 -28.39 -14.91 2.20
C PHE A 174 -28.12 -16.17 1.37
N GLY A 175 -27.23 -17.06 1.82
CA GLY A 175 -26.90 -18.32 1.15
C GLY A 175 -25.95 -18.18 -0.03
N GLY A 176 -25.33 -17.03 -0.24
CA GLY A 176 -24.37 -16.83 -1.30
C GLY A 176 -22.99 -17.45 -0.99
N PRO A 177 -22.27 -17.93 -2.03
CA PRO A 177 -20.97 -18.61 -1.85
C PRO A 177 -19.78 -17.65 -1.70
N GLU A 178 -19.93 -16.41 -2.11
CA GLU A 178 -18.82 -15.48 -2.24
C GLU A 178 -18.28 -15.01 -0.87
N PRO A 179 -16.96 -14.83 -0.73
CA PRO A 179 -16.37 -14.37 0.52
C PRO A 179 -16.78 -12.93 0.83
N PRO A 180 -16.97 -12.58 2.12
CA PRO A 180 -17.26 -11.21 2.51
C PRO A 180 -16.09 -10.29 2.21
N GLY A 181 -16.40 -9.01 1.94
CA GLY A 181 -15.41 -7.99 1.67
C GLY A 181 -15.94 -6.59 1.99
N ALA A 182 -15.04 -5.67 2.29
CA ALA A 182 -15.40 -4.28 2.53
C ALA A 182 -14.44 -3.33 1.82
N VAL A 183 -14.97 -2.20 1.33
CA VAL A 183 -14.18 -1.10 0.80
C VAL A 183 -14.53 0.20 1.50
N PHE A 184 -13.54 1.07 1.64
CA PHE A 184 -13.65 2.32 2.36
C PHE A 184 -13.25 3.48 1.47
N TYR A 185 -14.06 4.55 1.52
CA TYR A 185 -13.77 5.80 0.82
C TYR A 185 -13.77 6.96 1.79
N TYR A 186 -12.86 7.88 1.59
CA TYR A 186 -12.78 9.11 2.37
C TYR A 186 -13.42 10.28 1.62
N SER A 187 -14.13 11.14 2.35
CA SER A 187 -14.57 12.44 1.88
C SER A 187 -14.37 13.52 2.94
N ARG A 188 -14.32 14.79 2.51
CA ARG A 188 -14.15 15.91 3.42
C ARG A 188 -15.41 16.24 4.21
N ASP A 189 -16.56 15.82 3.73
CA ASP A 189 -17.87 16.10 4.31
C ASP A 189 -18.84 14.93 4.08
N ARG A 190 -20.09 15.09 4.54
CA ARG A 190 -21.19 14.11 4.39
C ARG A 190 -22.10 14.43 3.21
N ALA A 191 -21.62 15.07 2.14
CA ALA A 191 -22.49 15.38 1.01
C ALA A 191 -22.91 14.13 0.23
N GLY A 192 -24.18 14.10 -0.23
CA GLY A 192 -24.73 12.96 -0.96
C GLY A 192 -24.07 12.69 -2.32
N GLU A 193 -23.32 13.66 -2.86
CA GLU A 193 -22.53 13.48 -4.09
C GLU A 193 -21.44 12.38 -3.95
N HIS A 194 -20.90 12.18 -2.74
CA HIS A 194 -19.89 11.16 -2.51
C HIS A 194 -20.41 9.74 -2.72
N PRO A 195 -21.47 9.27 -2.01
CA PRO A 195 -22.01 7.94 -2.27
C PRO A 195 -22.57 7.80 -3.69
N GLN A 196 -23.09 8.87 -4.30
CA GLN A 196 -23.52 8.85 -5.70
C GLN A 196 -22.34 8.57 -6.64
N ALA A 197 -21.19 9.18 -6.40
CA ALA A 197 -19.96 8.93 -7.18
C ALA A 197 -19.41 7.52 -6.93
N HIS A 198 -19.37 7.07 -5.68
CA HIS A 198 -18.86 5.72 -5.32
C HIS A 198 -19.71 4.62 -5.98
N LEU A 199 -21.04 4.77 -5.96
CA LEU A 199 -21.99 3.78 -6.45
C LEU A 199 -22.48 4.08 -7.88
N ALA A 200 -21.82 4.97 -8.61
CA ALA A 200 -22.23 5.39 -9.96
C ALA A 200 -22.36 4.21 -10.94
N LYS A 201 -21.55 3.16 -10.78
CA LYS A 201 -21.56 1.96 -11.62
C LYS A 201 -22.25 0.75 -10.98
N TYR A 202 -22.78 0.91 -9.79
CA TYR A 202 -23.46 -0.15 -9.07
C TYR A 202 -24.93 -0.24 -9.48
N SER A 203 -25.45 -1.46 -9.56
CA SER A 203 -26.88 -1.77 -9.63
C SER A 203 -27.15 -3.01 -8.77
N GLY A 204 -28.27 -3.03 -8.06
CA GLY A 204 -28.61 -4.11 -7.14
C GLY A 204 -29.33 -3.59 -5.91
N ILE A 205 -29.25 -4.29 -4.81
CA ILE A 205 -29.87 -3.92 -3.54
C ILE A 205 -28.84 -3.16 -2.70
N PHE A 206 -29.19 -2.01 -2.20
CA PHE A 206 -28.35 -1.21 -1.32
C PHE A 206 -29.04 -0.96 0.01
N GLN A 207 -28.57 -1.61 1.05
CA GLN A 207 -29.11 -1.52 2.41
C GLN A 207 -28.25 -0.56 3.24
N ALA A 208 -28.82 0.55 3.65
CA ALA A 208 -28.16 1.60 4.44
C ALA A 208 -29.15 2.20 5.46
N ASP A 209 -28.66 3.15 6.28
CA ASP A 209 -29.51 3.95 7.12
C ASP A 209 -30.37 4.94 6.29
N ALA A 210 -31.33 5.60 6.93
CA ALA A 210 -32.22 6.57 6.29
C ALA A 210 -31.56 7.92 5.99
N TYR A 211 -30.24 7.95 5.73
CA TYR A 211 -29.55 9.20 5.41
C TYR A 211 -30.04 9.78 4.06
N ALA A 212 -30.52 11.01 4.08
CA ALA A 212 -31.08 11.68 2.91
C ALA A 212 -30.12 11.77 1.69
N GLY A 213 -28.79 11.71 1.92
CA GLY A 213 -27.81 11.70 0.85
C GLY A 213 -27.85 10.47 -0.04
N TYR A 214 -28.48 9.38 0.40
CA TYR A 214 -28.68 8.16 -0.42
C TYR A 214 -29.92 8.23 -1.32
N MET A 215 -30.88 9.12 -1.05
CA MET A 215 -32.17 9.14 -1.76
C MET A 215 -32.05 9.20 -3.28
N LYS A 216 -31.07 9.96 -3.81
CA LYS A 216 -30.83 10.03 -5.26
C LYS A 216 -30.32 8.72 -5.87
N LEU A 217 -29.81 7.79 -5.07
CA LEU A 217 -29.38 6.48 -5.56
C LEU A 217 -30.56 5.61 -5.95
N TYR A 218 -31.73 5.82 -5.35
CA TYR A 218 -32.96 5.06 -5.56
C TYR A 218 -33.86 5.65 -6.65
N GLU A 219 -33.49 6.80 -7.22
CA GLU A 219 -34.24 7.41 -8.32
C GLU A 219 -34.24 6.53 -9.59
N GLY A 220 -35.35 6.51 -10.30
CA GLY A 220 -35.47 5.75 -11.55
C GLY A 220 -34.61 6.30 -12.68
N GLY A 221 -34.34 5.46 -13.67
CA GLY A 221 -33.62 5.86 -14.89
C GLY A 221 -32.10 5.87 -14.77
N ARG A 222 -31.52 5.34 -13.69
CA ARG A 222 -30.07 5.21 -13.54
C ARG A 222 -29.47 4.20 -14.53
N ALA A 223 -28.29 4.48 -15.05
CA ALA A 223 -27.40 3.54 -15.72
C ALA A 223 -26.25 3.13 -14.72
N PRO A 224 -25.82 1.87 -14.62
CA PRO A 224 -26.16 0.73 -15.49
C PRO A 224 -27.49 0.04 -15.16
N GLY A 225 -28.15 0.38 -14.06
CA GLY A 225 -29.40 -0.19 -13.64
C GLY A 225 -29.92 0.41 -12.33
N PRO A 226 -31.09 -0.03 -11.84
CA PRO A 226 -31.65 0.48 -10.60
C PRO A 226 -30.82 0.07 -9.39
N ILE A 227 -30.87 0.90 -8.36
CA ILE A 227 -30.54 0.53 -6.99
C ILE A 227 -31.86 0.41 -6.24
N LEU A 228 -32.09 -0.70 -5.59
CA LEU A 228 -33.24 -1.00 -4.74
C LEU A 228 -32.86 -0.84 -3.28
N GLU A 229 -33.77 -0.31 -2.47
CA GLU A 229 -33.58 -0.18 -1.03
C GLU A 229 -33.78 -1.51 -0.29
#